data_d2ad95add2aab2fb7ede10f35830ce53
#
_entry.id   d2ad95add2aab2fb7ede10f35830ce53
#
_cell.length_a   1.000
_cell.length_b   1.000
_cell.length_c   1.000
_cell.angle_alpha   90.00
_cell.angle_beta   90.00
_cell.angle_gamma   90.00
#
_symmetry.space_group_name_H-M   'P 1'
#
loop_
_entity.id
_entity.type
_entity.pdbx_description
1 polymer ?
#
loop_
_entity_poly.entity_id
_entity_poly.type
_entity_poly.pdbx_seq_one_letter_code
_entity_poly.pdbx_strand_id
1 'polypeptide(L)'
;MKELAKKLLTKELEYNTGSRLYKRKNLKSKKFLAVFDGFKFSKSTMEYAIQLTREANASLVGVFLDDFIYRSYSVSKIISTYNNDEKIIKELDKKDQLKRDEAVTLFEQACGKAGIPYSFHRNKGIAIHELKEESIFADLIIINDSETFNRFSEDPPTRFIKELLSDVQCPVLIVPDIYKPIDKVTLLYDGGPSSVFAIKMYSYLFGELDVALEVFSVKDKMAGSHLPNNNLMREFIKRHFPKANYTVAKGSAEEEIPGHLRYNKENELVVLGAYRRSEISRWFKVSMADILMKELETPLFIAHNK
;
A
#
# COMPACT_ATOMS: atom_id res chain seq x y z
N MET A 1 20.02 -38.49 16.67
CA MET A 1 19.80 -38.33 15.23
C MET A 1 18.67 -37.36 14.87
N LYS A 2 17.46 -37.50 15.44
CA LYS A 2 16.34 -36.57 15.17
C LYS A 2 16.55 -35.11 15.62
N GLU A 3 17.31 -34.90 16.70
CA GLU A 3 17.63 -33.56 17.22
C GLU A 3 18.71 -32.85 16.40
N LEU A 4 19.66 -33.60 15.85
CA LEU A 4 20.69 -33.07 14.95
C LEU A 4 20.08 -32.67 13.59
N ALA A 5 19.14 -33.46 13.07
CA ALA A 5 18.40 -33.14 11.84
C ALA A 5 17.53 -31.90 12.02
N LYS A 6 16.92 -31.73 13.20
CA LYS A 6 16.12 -30.55 13.53
C LYS A 6 16.96 -29.27 13.66
N LYS A 7 18.20 -29.39 14.21
CA LYS A 7 19.17 -28.28 14.26
C LYS A 7 19.76 -27.91 12.89
N LEU A 8 19.95 -28.89 12.01
CA LEU A 8 20.43 -28.67 10.65
C LEU A 8 19.35 -28.05 9.78
N LEU A 9 18.08 -28.50 9.88
CA LEU A 9 16.95 -27.87 9.19
C LEU A 9 16.70 -26.42 9.63
N THR A 10 16.89 -26.09 10.92
CA THR A 10 16.82 -24.71 11.40
C THR A 10 17.99 -23.86 10.89
N LYS A 11 19.19 -24.42 10.77
CA LYS A 11 20.35 -23.70 10.22
C LYS A 11 20.28 -23.50 8.70
N GLU A 12 19.75 -24.46 7.93
CA GLU A 12 19.55 -24.29 6.48
C GLU A 12 18.45 -23.28 6.14
N LEU A 13 17.42 -23.17 7.00
CA LEU A 13 16.41 -22.10 6.87
C LEU A 13 16.96 -20.71 7.23
N GLU A 14 17.99 -20.63 8.07
CA GLU A 14 18.68 -19.38 8.40
C GLU A 14 19.65 -18.90 7.30
N TYR A 15 20.13 -19.80 6.42
CA TYR A 15 21.18 -19.47 5.43
C TYR A 15 20.65 -18.96 4.08
N ASN A 16 19.36 -19.21 3.75
CA ASN A 16 18.80 -18.92 2.42
C ASN A 16 17.82 -17.75 2.35
N THR A 17 17.43 -17.16 3.49
CA THR A 17 16.60 -15.96 3.50
C THR A 17 17.19 -15.01 4.53
N GLY A 18 17.58 -13.81 4.16
CA GLY A 18 18.00 -12.75 5.08
C GLY A 18 16.89 -12.34 6.09
N SER A 19 15.95 -13.22 6.38
CA SER A 19 14.82 -13.02 7.27
C SER A 19 15.10 -13.65 8.65
N ARG A 20 15.25 -12.80 9.67
CA ARG A 20 15.11 -13.22 11.06
C ARG A 20 13.63 -13.50 11.32
N LEU A 21 13.22 -14.77 11.27
CA LEU A 21 11.91 -15.21 11.75
C LEU A 21 11.87 -15.04 13.27
N TYR A 22 11.21 -13.99 13.75
CA TYR A 22 10.90 -13.86 15.17
C TYR A 22 9.94 -14.98 15.59
N LYS A 23 10.21 -15.59 16.77
CA LYS A 23 9.51 -16.74 17.37
C LYS A 23 8.03 -16.78 17.02
N ARG A 24 7.63 -17.85 16.31
CA ARG A 24 6.25 -18.23 16.02
C ARG A 24 5.42 -18.36 17.30
N LYS A 25 4.85 -17.29 17.79
CA LYS A 25 3.69 -17.31 18.66
C LYS A 25 2.61 -16.50 17.98
N ASN A 26 1.55 -17.17 17.53
CA ASN A 26 0.31 -16.61 16.98
C ASN A 26 0.48 -15.88 15.61
N LEU A 27 0.93 -16.58 14.56
CA LEU A 27 0.75 -16.09 13.19
C LEU A 27 -0.75 -15.88 12.93
N LYS A 28 -1.11 -14.67 12.55
CA LYS A 28 -2.47 -14.36 12.11
C LYS A 28 -2.66 -14.82 10.67
N SER A 29 -3.90 -15.09 10.28
CA SER A 29 -4.21 -15.57 8.93
C SER A 29 -3.96 -14.52 7.85
N LYS A 30 -4.14 -13.22 8.17
CA LYS A 30 -3.90 -12.11 7.23
C LYS A 30 -2.45 -11.66 7.27
N LYS A 31 -1.82 -11.49 6.09
CA LYS A 31 -0.44 -11.00 5.90
C LYS A 31 -0.47 -9.63 5.22
N PHE A 32 -0.06 -8.59 5.94
CA PHE A 32 0.09 -7.25 5.40
C PHE A 32 1.55 -6.93 5.12
N LEU A 33 1.84 -6.30 4.00
CA LEU A 33 3.18 -5.84 3.63
C LEU A 33 3.27 -4.33 3.81
N ALA A 34 4.23 -3.84 4.60
CA ALA A 34 4.61 -2.44 4.63
C ALA A 34 5.91 -2.27 3.84
N VAL A 35 5.87 -1.47 2.78
CA VAL A 35 6.98 -1.33 1.83
C VAL A 35 7.78 -0.08 2.13
N PHE A 36 9.09 -0.22 2.23
CA PHE A 36 10.00 0.86 2.60
C PHE A 36 11.18 0.96 1.63
N ASP A 37 11.45 2.20 1.25
CA ASP A 37 12.77 2.58 0.73
C ASP A 37 13.76 2.68 1.91
N GLY A 38 14.84 1.91 1.84
CA GLY A 38 15.86 1.89 2.89
C GLY A 38 16.59 3.22 3.09
N PHE A 39 16.45 4.19 2.17
CA PHE A 39 17.02 5.53 2.31
C PHE A 39 16.01 6.59 2.76
N LYS A 40 14.71 6.34 2.55
CA LYS A 40 13.60 7.26 2.80
C LYS A 40 12.52 6.56 3.63
N PHE A 41 12.87 6.20 4.87
CA PHE A 41 11.91 5.50 5.74
C PHE A 41 10.65 6.35 5.97
N SER A 42 9.52 5.92 5.40
CA SER A 42 8.24 6.60 5.55
C SER A 42 7.62 6.29 6.92
N LYS A 43 7.58 7.31 7.80
CA LYS A 43 6.89 7.21 9.09
C LYS A 43 5.39 7.02 8.92
N SER A 44 4.80 7.69 7.95
CA SER A 44 3.37 7.57 7.63
C SER A 44 3.02 6.13 7.26
N THR A 45 3.76 5.49 6.34
CA THR A 45 3.58 4.07 6.00
C THR A 45 3.63 3.20 7.24
N MET A 46 4.58 3.46 8.16
CA MET A 46 4.73 2.68 9.39
C MET A 46 3.52 2.83 10.31
N GLU A 47 3.04 4.06 10.51
CA GLU A 47 1.92 4.36 11.41
C GLU A 47 0.61 3.77 10.87
N TYR A 48 0.29 3.93 9.57
CA TYR A 48 -0.85 3.26 8.94
C TYR A 48 -0.73 1.74 9.02
N ALA A 49 0.45 1.19 8.75
CA ALA A 49 0.66 -0.25 8.82
C ALA A 49 0.43 -0.81 10.22
N ILE A 50 0.91 -0.15 11.27
CA ILE A 50 0.67 -0.55 12.67
C ILE A 50 -0.83 -0.49 13.00
N GLN A 51 -1.49 0.64 12.70
CA GLN A 51 -2.92 0.83 12.97
C GLN A 51 -3.72 -0.30 12.33
N LEU A 52 -3.61 -0.44 11.01
CA LEU A 52 -4.43 -1.38 10.24
C LEU A 52 -4.10 -2.86 10.54
N THR A 53 -2.84 -3.17 10.82
CA THR A 53 -2.45 -4.53 11.25
C THR A 53 -3.12 -4.93 12.56
N ARG A 54 -3.21 -3.98 13.52
CA ARG A 54 -3.88 -4.20 14.80
C ARG A 54 -5.39 -4.37 14.60
N GLU A 55 -6.01 -3.47 13.86
CA GLU A 55 -7.45 -3.46 13.60
C GLU A 55 -7.91 -4.70 12.83
N ALA A 56 -7.16 -5.12 11.81
CA ALA A 56 -7.47 -6.32 11.03
C ALA A 56 -7.05 -7.64 11.73
N ASN A 57 -6.41 -7.56 12.89
CA ASN A 57 -5.81 -8.72 13.56
C ASN A 57 -4.88 -9.50 12.63
N ALA A 58 -4.02 -8.79 11.88
CA ALA A 58 -3.10 -9.33 10.88
C ALA A 58 -1.67 -9.52 11.42
N SER A 59 -0.78 -10.05 10.60
CA SER A 59 0.68 -10.04 10.80
C SER A 59 1.31 -9.06 9.83
N LEU A 60 2.25 -8.23 10.30
CA LEU A 60 2.94 -7.24 9.48
C LEU A 60 4.28 -7.77 8.98
N VAL A 61 4.56 -7.60 7.69
CA VAL A 61 5.86 -7.87 7.09
C VAL A 61 6.44 -6.58 6.54
N GLY A 62 7.55 -6.12 7.07
CA GLY A 62 8.32 -5.02 6.49
C GLY A 62 9.07 -5.51 5.26
N VAL A 63 8.82 -4.92 4.11
CA VAL A 63 9.53 -5.26 2.87
C VAL A 63 10.51 -4.14 2.55
N PHE A 64 11.83 -4.45 2.62
CA PHE A 64 12.91 -3.54 2.32
C PHE A 64 13.53 -3.94 0.97
N LEU A 65 13.31 -3.11 -0.03
CA LEU A 65 13.74 -3.40 -1.40
C LEU A 65 15.10 -2.73 -1.66
N ASP A 66 16.15 -3.54 -1.62
CA ASP A 66 17.52 -3.13 -1.92
C ASP A 66 17.78 -3.28 -3.42
N ASP A 67 17.29 -2.34 -4.25
CA ASP A 67 17.52 -2.36 -5.68
C ASP A 67 19.03 -2.25 -5.99
N PHE A 68 19.52 -3.12 -6.87
CA PHE A 68 20.96 -3.17 -7.24
C PHE A 68 21.46 -1.87 -7.87
N ILE A 69 20.59 -1.15 -8.54
CA ILE A 69 20.93 0.08 -9.28
C ILE A 69 20.80 1.30 -8.36
N TYR A 70 19.99 1.18 -7.30
CA TYR A 70 19.67 2.31 -6.45
C TYR A 70 20.72 2.52 -5.35
N ARG A 71 21.51 3.58 -5.53
CA ARG A 71 22.49 4.10 -4.57
C ARG A 71 22.15 5.53 -4.21
N SER A 72 22.51 5.98 -3.01
CA SER A 72 22.30 7.37 -2.58
C SER A 72 23.20 8.35 -3.36
N TYR A 73 24.20 7.86 -4.06
CA TYR A 73 25.20 8.65 -4.80
C TYR A 73 25.24 8.30 -6.30
N SER A 74 25.83 9.20 -7.11
CA SER A 74 26.03 9.00 -8.53
C SER A 74 27.43 8.44 -8.81
N VAL A 75 27.52 7.20 -9.25
CA VAL A 75 28.79 6.56 -9.64
C VAL A 75 29.51 7.36 -10.73
N SER A 76 28.77 7.85 -11.73
CA SER A 76 29.37 8.67 -12.81
C SER A 76 29.97 9.98 -12.29
N LYS A 77 29.36 10.65 -11.30
CA LYS A 77 29.95 11.83 -10.65
C LYS A 77 31.17 11.48 -9.85
N ILE A 78 31.21 10.35 -9.15
CA ILE A 78 32.41 9.91 -8.41
C ILE A 78 33.55 9.63 -9.36
N ILE A 79 33.32 8.91 -10.45
CA ILE A 79 34.35 8.61 -11.46
C ILE A 79 34.92 9.89 -12.08
N SER A 80 34.06 10.84 -12.43
CA SER A 80 34.52 12.10 -13.07
C SER A 80 35.25 13.04 -12.11
N THR A 81 34.93 13.00 -10.81
CA THR A 81 35.49 13.93 -9.80
C THR A 81 36.75 13.37 -9.12
N TYR A 82 36.77 12.06 -8.87
CA TYR A 82 37.80 11.41 -8.04
C TYR A 82 38.59 10.31 -8.77
N ASN A 83 38.66 10.34 -10.11
CA ASN A 83 39.43 9.39 -10.93
C ASN A 83 39.21 7.91 -10.55
N ASN A 84 37.97 7.51 -10.31
CA ASN A 84 37.58 6.14 -9.96
C ASN A 84 38.25 5.61 -8.68
N ASP A 85 38.28 6.42 -7.62
CA ASP A 85 38.79 5.97 -6.31
C ASP A 85 37.86 4.94 -5.68
N GLU A 86 38.23 3.67 -5.77
CA GLU A 86 37.47 2.54 -5.19
C GLU A 86 37.26 2.67 -3.68
N LYS A 87 38.14 3.39 -2.94
CA LYS A 87 37.96 3.59 -1.49
C LYS A 87 36.76 4.44 -1.21
N ILE A 88 36.57 5.52 -1.99
CA ILE A 88 35.41 6.41 -1.84
C ILE A 88 34.12 5.65 -2.14
N ILE A 89 34.09 4.84 -3.20
CA ILE A 89 32.93 4.01 -3.54
C ILE A 89 32.60 3.04 -2.40
N LYS A 90 33.58 2.34 -1.85
CA LYS A 90 33.40 1.41 -0.72
C LYS A 90 32.91 2.12 0.55
N GLU A 91 33.38 3.33 0.83
CA GLU A 91 32.89 4.11 1.97
C GLU A 91 31.44 4.56 1.80
N LEU A 92 31.06 4.97 0.59
CA LEU A 92 29.69 5.36 0.26
C LEU A 92 28.73 4.15 0.28
N ASP A 93 29.14 3.01 -0.27
CA ASP A 93 28.37 1.76 -0.19
C ASP A 93 28.16 1.32 1.28
N LYS A 94 29.20 1.50 2.13
CA LYS A 94 29.08 1.22 3.56
C LYS A 94 28.09 2.18 4.26
N LYS A 95 28.10 3.45 3.90
CA LYS A 95 27.10 4.43 4.43
C LYS A 95 25.70 4.08 3.98
N ASP A 96 25.53 3.69 2.74
CA ASP A 96 24.24 3.26 2.21
C ASP A 96 23.73 2.02 2.94
N GLN A 97 24.61 1.04 3.19
CA GLN A 97 24.27 -0.15 3.97
C GLN A 97 23.82 0.20 5.40
N LEU A 98 24.53 1.10 6.08
CA LEU A 98 24.16 1.53 7.42
C LEU A 98 22.78 2.21 7.49
N LYS A 99 22.43 3.05 6.50
CA LYS A 99 21.10 3.65 6.41
C LYS A 99 20.00 2.62 6.22
N ARG A 100 20.23 1.63 5.37
CA ARG A 100 19.30 0.53 5.14
C ARG A 100 19.11 -0.33 6.40
N ASP A 101 20.17 -0.56 7.17
CA ASP A 101 20.12 -1.30 8.44
C ASP A 101 19.38 -0.47 9.53
N GLU A 102 19.55 0.86 9.51
CA GLU A 102 18.80 1.76 10.37
C GLU A 102 17.30 1.72 10.11
N ALA A 103 16.88 1.71 8.83
CA ALA A 103 15.47 1.62 8.45
C ALA A 103 14.83 0.31 8.98
N VAL A 104 15.52 -0.83 8.89
CA VAL A 104 15.05 -2.10 9.48
C VAL A 104 14.94 -1.98 11.01
N THR A 105 15.93 -1.37 11.65
CA THR A 105 15.93 -1.17 13.11
C THR A 105 14.74 -0.31 13.57
N LEU A 106 14.44 0.77 12.85
CA LEU A 106 13.27 1.62 13.12
C LEU A 106 11.96 0.85 13.01
N PHE A 107 11.83 0.01 11.97
CA PHE A 107 10.66 -0.86 11.79
C PHE A 107 10.50 -1.84 12.96
N GLU A 108 11.56 -2.56 13.33
CA GLU A 108 11.51 -3.53 14.44
C GLU A 108 11.14 -2.86 15.76
N GLN A 109 11.73 -1.69 16.06
CA GLN A 109 11.41 -0.91 17.25
C GLN A 109 9.96 -0.45 17.29
N ALA A 110 9.44 0.05 16.16
CA ALA A 110 8.06 0.52 16.07
C ALA A 110 7.06 -0.64 16.25
N CYS A 111 7.27 -1.79 15.59
CA CYS A 111 6.45 -2.98 15.74
C CYS A 111 6.52 -3.56 17.16
N GLY A 112 7.72 -3.62 17.74
CA GLY A 112 7.91 -4.09 19.11
C GLY A 112 7.20 -3.20 20.15
N LYS A 113 7.29 -1.88 20.00
CA LYS A 113 6.56 -0.92 20.83
C LYS A 113 5.04 -1.04 20.65
N ALA A 114 4.57 -1.31 19.45
CA ALA A 114 3.15 -1.48 19.16
C ALA A 114 2.59 -2.83 19.61
N GLY A 115 3.45 -3.82 19.93
CA GLY A 115 3.05 -5.16 20.37
C GLY A 115 2.35 -5.98 19.28
N ILE A 116 2.57 -5.69 18.00
CA ILE A 116 2.00 -6.43 16.88
C ILE A 116 2.92 -7.58 16.43
N PRO A 117 2.39 -8.68 15.86
CA PRO A 117 3.21 -9.72 15.25
C PRO A 117 3.83 -9.21 13.96
N TYR A 118 5.15 -9.35 13.82
CA TYR A 118 5.86 -8.85 12.65
C TYR A 118 7.01 -9.76 12.21
N SER A 119 7.42 -9.59 10.97
CA SER A 119 8.68 -10.05 10.39
C SER A 119 9.16 -9.03 9.35
N PHE A 120 10.33 -9.22 8.76
CA PHE A 120 10.74 -8.40 7.64
C PHE A 120 11.44 -9.25 6.57
N HIS A 121 11.32 -8.80 5.33
CA HIS A 121 12.04 -9.33 4.17
C HIS A 121 12.98 -8.25 3.65
N ARG A 122 14.16 -8.67 3.27
CA ARG A 122 15.15 -7.81 2.64
C ARG A 122 15.55 -8.43 1.32
N ASN A 123 14.96 -7.92 0.26
CA ASN A 123 15.12 -8.46 -1.07
C ASN A 123 16.15 -7.64 -1.85
N LYS A 124 17.11 -8.33 -2.48
CA LYS A 124 18.08 -7.74 -3.39
C LYS A 124 17.70 -8.09 -4.81
N GLY A 125 17.20 -7.11 -5.56
CA GLY A 125 16.71 -7.34 -6.91
C GLY A 125 16.19 -6.06 -7.54
N ILE A 126 15.38 -6.20 -8.58
CA ILE A 126 14.63 -5.08 -9.16
C ILE A 126 13.39 -4.87 -8.31
N ALA A 127 13.34 -3.73 -7.59
CA ALA A 127 12.33 -3.45 -6.57
C ALA A 127 10.89 -3.78 -6.98
N ILE A 128 10.49 -3.40 -8.20
CA ILE A 128 9.13 -3.64 -8.67
C ILE A 128 8.84 -5.13 -8.90
N HIS A 129 9.81 -5.92 -9.36
CA HIS A 129 9.62 -7.35 -9.58
C HIS A 129 9.47 -8.10 -8.25
N GLU A 130 10.36 -7.80 -7.30
CA GLU A 130 10.31 -8.38 -5.95
C GLU A 130 8.96 -8.09 -5.26
N LEU A 131 8.47 -6.83 -5.37
CA LEU A 131 7.21 -6.46 -4.76
C LEU A 131 5.99 -7.13 -5.44
N LYS A 132 6.02 -7.28 -6.76
CA LYS A 132 4.98 -8.03 -7.48
C LYS A 132 4.93 -9.51 -7.06
N GLU A 133 6.08 -10.15 -6.87
CA GLU A 133 6.14 -11.53 -6.37
C GLU A 133 5.61 -11.63 -4.94
N GLU A 134 6.03 -10.75 -4.02
CA GLU A 134 5.51 -10.70 -2.64
C GLU A 134 3.99 -10.51 -2.60
N SER A 135 3.43 -9.74 -3.54
CA SER A 135 2.00 -9.46 -3.61
C SER A 135 1.12 -10.69 -3.83
N ILE A 136 1.67 -11.74 -4.46
CA ILE A 136 0.95 -13.01 -4.71
C ILE A 136 0.57 -13.70 -3.38
N PHE A 137 1.39 -13.51 -2.35
CA PHE A 137 1.27 -14.17 -1.04
C PHE A 137 0.84 -13.20 0.08
N ALA A 138 0.31 -12.05 -0.28
CA ALA A 138 -0.12 -11.02 0.65
C ALA A 138 -1.61 -10.71 0.53
N ASP A 139 -2.21 -10.24 1.62
CA ASP A 139 -3.59 -9.78 1.64
C ASP A 139 -3.70 -8.26 1.41
N LEU A 140 -2.64 -7.50 1.71
CA LEU A 140 -2.57 -6.06 1.53
C LEU A 140 -1.13 -5.59 1.40
N ILE A 141 -0.86 -4.66 0.50
CA ILE A 141 0.35 -3.84 0.45
C ILE A 141 0.03 -2.45 0.98
N ILE A 142 0.91 -1.88 1.82
CA ILE A 142 0.85 -0.51 2.33
C ILE A 142 2.13 0.20 1.89
N ILE A 143 2.00 1.28 1.11
CA ILE A 143 3.11 1.97 0.50
C ILE A 143 2.83 3.47 0.39
N ASN A 144 3.87 4.30 0.54
CA ASN A 144 3.75 5.73 0.37
C ASN A 144 3.56 6.12 -1.11
N ASP A 145 2.76 7.14 -1.39
CA ASP A 145 2.43 7.62 -2.73
C ASP A 145 3.61 8.22 -3.49
N SER A 146 4.63 8.71 -2.76
CA SER A 146 5.84 9.33 -3.29
C SER A 146 7.00 8.35 -3.54
N GLU A 147 6.80 7.03 -3.29
CA GLU A 147 7.86 6.04 -3.47
C GLU A 147 8.29 5.89 -4.93
N THR A 148 9.60 5.97 -5.15
CA THR A 148 10.21 5.86 -6.48
C THR A 148 11.25 4.76 -6.58
N PHE A 149 11.81 4.29 -5.45
CA PHE A 149 12.97 3.39 -5.35
C PHE A 149 14.15 3.86 -6.21
N ASN A 150 14.29 5.16 -6.29
CA ASN A 150 15.44 5.82 -6.93
C ASN A 150 15.73 7.17 -6.21
N ARG A 151 16.83 7.84 -6.58
CA ARG A 151 17.25 9.10 -5.95
C ARG A 151 16.51 10.36 -6.44
N PHE A 152 15.65 10.22 -7.43
CA PHE A 152 14.87 11.31 -7.98
C PHE A 152 13.48 11.30 -7.33
N SER A 153 12.96 12.48 -6.99
CA SER A 153 11.56 12.65 -6.61
C SER A 153 10.71 12.76 -7.86
N GLU A 154 9.52 12.21 -7.79
CA GLU A 154 8.46 12.33 -8.81
C GLU A 154 7.19 12.81 -8.11
N ASP A 155 6.35 13.55 -8.82
CA ASP A 155 5.02 13.91 -8.32
C ASP A 155 4.11 12.66 -8.29
N PRO A 156 3.28 12.48 -7.24
CA PRO A 156 2.33 11.38 -7.16
C PRO A 156 1.28 11.42 -8.30
N PRO A 157 0.87 10.27 -8.81
CA PRO A 157 1.46 8.94 -8.59
C PRO A 157 2.76 8.77 -9.38
N THR A 158 3.80 8.30 -8.68
CA THR A 158 5.11 8.03 -9.29
C THR A 158 5.00 6.92 -10.34
N ARG A 159 6.03 6.79 -11.20
CA ARG A 159 6.09 5.67 -12.17
C ARG A 159 6.09 4.32 -11.47
N PHE A 160 6.78 4.21 -10.35
CA PHE A 160 6.80 2.99 -9.55
C PHE A 160 5.40 2.61 -9.06
N ILE A 161 4.65 3.55 -8.49
CA ILE A 161 3.28 3.32 -8.01
C ILE A 161 2.34 2.92 -9.16
N LYS A 162 2.41 3.60 -10.31
CA LYS A 162 1.60 3.23 -11.49
C LYS A 162 1.90 1.82 -11.98
N GLU A 163 3.17 1.45 -12.04
CA GLU A 163 3.59 0.12 -12.46
C GLU A 163 3.17 -0.96 -11.46
N LEU A 164 3.28 -0.68 -10.15
CA LEU A 164 2.78 -1.57 -9.11
C LEU A 164 1.27 -1.80 -9.26
N LEU A 165 0.48 -0.73 -9.31
CA LEU A 165 -0.98 -0.81 -9.41
C LEU A 165 -1.48 -1.49 -10.69
N SER A 166 -0.69 -1.48 -11.76
CA SER A 166 -1.06 -2.14 -13.02
C SER A 166 -0.98 -3.67 -12.96
N ASP A 167 -0.20 -4.26 -12.04
CA ASP A 167 0.11 -5.71 -12.07
C ASP A 167 0.17 -6.41 -10.70
N VAL A 168 -0.16 -5.72 -9.62
CA VAL A 168 -0.23 -6.28 -8.28
C VAL A 168 -1.33 -7.35 -8.15
N GLN A 169 -1.13 -8.34 -7.27
CA GLN A 169 -2.07 -9.47 -7.10
C GLN A 169 -2.96 -9.33 -5.84
N CYS A 170 -2.74 -8.35 -4.99
CA CYS A 170 -3.54 -8.05 -3.81
C CYS A 170 -3.94 -6.56 -3.78
N PRO A 171 -4.89 -6.16 -2.93
CA PRO A 171 -5.18 -4.76 -2.67
C PRO A 171 -3.94 -3.96 -2.26
N VAL A 172 -3.92 -2.67 -2.61
CA VAL A 172 -2.86 -1.73 -2.23
C VAL A 172 -3.48 -0.55 -1.48
N LEU A 173 -2.94 -0.25 -0.31
CA LEU A 173 -3.19 0.99 0.40
C LEU A 173 -2.06 1.96 0.07
N ILE A 174 -2.38 2.98 -0.69
CA ILE A 174 -1.48 4.11 -0.94
C ILE A 174 -1.68 5.11 0.20
N VAL A 175 -0.61 5.52 0.86
CA VAL A 175 -0.68 6.45 1.99
C VAL A 175 0.07 7.74 1.71
N PRO A 176 -0.43 8.90 2.16
CA PRO A 176 0.24 10.19 2.03
C PRO A 176 1.44 10.30 2.97
N ASP A 177 2.26 11.34 2.80
CA ASP A 177 3.45 11.60 3.65
C ASP A 177 3.11 11.85 5.12
N ILE A 178 1.93 12.38 5.41
CA ILE A 178 1.48 12.70 6.76
C ILE A 178 0.42 11.70 7.21
N TYR A 179 0.71 10.99 8.29
CA TYR A 179 -0.26 10.11 8.92
C TYR A 179 -1.34 10.91 9.65
N LYS A 180 -2.60 10.48 9.45
CA LYS A 180 -3.76 10.91 10.22
C LYS A 180 -4.60 9.68 10.57
N PRO A 181 -5.08 9.52 11.81
CA PRO A 181 -5.99 8.43 12.16
C PRO A 181 -7.22 8.43 11.24
N ILE A 182 -7.69 7.26 10.84
CA ILE A 182 -8.86 7.13 9.96
C ILE A 182 -10.12 7.26 10.81
N ASP A 183 -10.92 8.31 10.55
CA ASP A 183 -12.18 8.58 11.25
C ASP A 183 -13.40 8.19 10.39
N LYS A 184 -13.22 8.14 9.07
CA LYS A 184 -14.29 7.84 8.10
C LYS A 184 -13.74 7.02 6.94
N VAL A 185 -14.64 6.25 6.32
CA VAL A 185 -14.35 5.49 5.08
C VAL A 185 -15.39 5.83 4.02
N THR A 186 -14.92 6.27 2.86
CA THR A 186 -15.76 6.49 1.69
C THR A 186 -15.53 5.41 0.63
N LEU A 187 -16.58 4.65 0.35
CA LEU A 187 -16.62 3.62 -0.67
C LEU A 187 -17.10 4.23 -1.99
N LEU A 188 -16.20 4.45 -2.94
CA LEU A 188 -16.56 4.96 -4.27
C LEU A 188 -17.22 3.86 -5.10
N TYR A 189 -18.43 4.11 -5.56
CA TYR A 189 -19.24 3.15 -6.29
C TYR A 189 -19.80 3.72 -7.58
N ASP A 190 -19.37 3.15 -8.72
CA ASP A 190 -19.82 3.52 -10.07
C ASP A 190 -20.82 2.53 -10.69
N GLY A 191 -21.13 1.42 -9.99
CA GLY A 191 -21.97 0.32 -10.50
C GLY A 191 -21.19 -0.75 -11.26
N GLY A 192 -19.89 -0.55 -11.48
CA GLY A 192 -19.03 -1.48 -12.19
C GLY A 192 -18.47 -2.61 -11.31
N PRO A 193 -18.06 -3.74 -11.92
CA PRO A 193 -17.51 -4.87 -11.18
C PRO A 193 -16.25 -4.52 -10.36
N SER A 194 -15.44 -3.58 -10.84
CA SER A 194 -14.19 -3.18 -10.18
C SER A 194 -14.45 -2.46 -8.86
N SER A 195 -15.40 -1.53 -8.82
CA SER A 195 -15.77 -0.84 -7.57
C SER A 195 -16.39 -1.80 -6.56
N VAL A 196 -17.26 -2.73 -7.00
CA VAL A 196 -17.81 -3.78 -6.13
C VAL A 196 -16.71 -4.68 -5.59
N PHE A 197 -15.74 -5.05 -6.42
CA PHE A 197 -14.61 -5.88 -6.00
C PHE A 197 -13.76 -5.18 -4.93
N ALA A 198 -13.43 -3.90 -5.12
CA ALA A 198 -12.67 -3.13 -4.14
C ALA A 198 -13.39 -3.03 -2.79
N ILE A 199 -14.70 -2.73 -2.81
CA ILE A 199 -15.53 -2.68 -1.60
C ILE A 199 -15.58 -4.04 -0.91
N LYS A 200 -15.70 -5.13 -1.69
CA LYS A 200 -15.70 -6.50 -1.17
C LYS A 200 -14.38 -6.87 -0.52
N MET A 201 -13.24 -6.55 -1.16
CA MET A 201 -11.92 -6.79 -0.59
C MET A 201 -11.71 -5.98 0.70
N TYR A 202 -12.13 -4.71 0.70
CA TYR A 202 -12.11 -3.88 1.90
C TYR A 202 -12.94 -4.52 3.04
N SER A 203 -14.16 -4.97 2.75
CA SER A 203 -15.02 -5.58 3.75
C SER A 203 -14.44 -6.86 4.37
N TYR A 204 -13.70 -7.66 3.59
CA TYR A 204 -13.06 -8.88 4.10
C TYR A 204 -11.85 -8.59 4.98
N LEU A 205 -11.14 -7.50 4.72
CA LEU A 205 -9.97 -7.12 5.50
C LEU A 205 -10.34 -6.33 6.75
N PHE A 206 -11.34 -5.43 6.65
CA PHE A 206 -11.63 -4.39 7.64
C PHE A 206 -13.13 -4.29 8.04
N GLY A 207 -13.92 -5.33 7.80
CA GLY A 207 -15.35 -5.29 8.06
C GLY A 207 -15.76 -5.10 9.52
N GLU A 208 -14.83 -5.29 10.46
CA GLU A 208 -15.05 -5.08 11.91
C GLU A 208 -14.63 -3.68 12.39
N LEU A 209 -14.14 -2.82 11.49
CA LEU A 209 -13.72 -1.47 11.83
C LEU A 209 -14.94 -0.61 12.22
N ASP A 210 -14.95 -0.07 13.43
CA ASP A 210 -16.04 0.80 13.90
C ASP A 210 -15.73 2.26 13.59
N VAL A 211 -15.86 2.61 12.30
CA VAL A 211 -15.71 3.97 11.79
C VAL A 211 -16.94 4.38 10.98
N ALA A 212 -17.14 5.68 10.83
CA ALA A 212 -18.19 6.19 9.95
C ALA A 212 -17.94 5.71 8.51
N LEU A 213 -18.99 5.19 7.83
CA LEU A 213 -18.86 4.64 6.48
C LEU A 213 -19.93 5.20 5.56
N GLU A 214 -19.50 5.63 4.38
CA GLU A 214 -20.34 6.18 3.33
C GLU A 214 -20.12 5.46 2.00
N VAL A 215 -21.21 5.14 1.30
CA VAL A 215 -21.18 4.74 -0.11
C VAL A 215 -21.45 5.99 -0.95
N PHE A 216 -20.44 6.45 -1.69
CA PHE A 216 -20.52 7.63 -2.54
C PHE A 216 -20.55 7.24 -4.01
N SER A 217 -21.52 7.77 -4.75
CA SER A 217 -21.71 7.51 -6.18
C SER A 217 -21.97 8.80 -6.92
N VAL A 218 -21.43 8.92 -8.12
CA VAL A 218 -21.69 10.06 -9.01
C VAL A 218 -22.50 9.60 -10.21
N LYS A 219 -23.49 10.37 -10.61
CA LYS A 219 -24.36 10.10 -11.77
C LYS A 219 -24.50 11.32 -12.64
N ASP A 220 -24.86 11.08 -13.90
CA ASP A 220 -25.22 12.17 -14.82
C ASP A 220 -26.36 13.02 -14.27
N LYS A 221 -26.36 14.31 -14.59
CA LYS A 221 -27.36 15.29 -14.11
C LYS A 221 -28.81 14.87 -14.36
N MET A 222 -29.07 14.15 -15.47
CA MET A 222 -30.40 13.68 -15.87
C MET A 222 -30.77 12.31 -15.29
N ALA A 223 -29.84 11.61 -14.62
CA ALA A 223 -30.10 10.30 -14.05
C ALA A 223 -30.89 10.38 -12.72
N GLY A 224 -31.56 9.27 -12.36
CA GLY A 224 -32.26 9.15 -11.08
C GLY A 224 -31.30 9.25 -9.86
N SER A 225 -31.87 9.54 -8.67
CA SER A 225 -31.10 9.74 -7.43
C SER A 225 -30.75 8.44 -6.69
N HIS A 226 -31.03 7.27 -7.24
CA HIS A 226 -30.70 5.98 -6.62
C HIS A 226 -29.32 5.50 -7.07
N LEU A 227 -28.63 4.70 -6.24
CA LEU A 227 -27.39 4.03 -6.63
C LEU A 227 -27.58 3.17 -7.91
N PRO A 228 -26.54 2.97 -8.72
CA PRO A 228 -26.56 1.91 -9.72
C PRO A 228 -26.88 0.57 -9.05
N ASN A 229 -27.67 -0.31 -9.70
CA ASN A 229 -28.08 -1.61 -9.13
C ASN A 229 -28.53 -1.52 -7.66
N ASN A 230 -29.32 -0.49 -7.33
CA ASN A 230 -29.62 -0.04 -5.96
C ASN A 230 -29.99 -1.16 -4.99
N ASN A 231 -30.85 -2.10 -5.39
CA ASN A 231 -31.31 -3.18 -4.51
C ASN A 231 -30.17 -4.14 -4.14
N LEU A 232 -29.38 -4.58 -5.14
CA LEU A 232 -28.26 -5.48 -4.92
C LEU A 232 -27.16 -4.82 -4.10
N MET A 233 -26.84 -3.56 -4.41
CA MET A 233 -25.80 -2.82 -3.68
C MET A 233 -26.20 -2.58 -2.22
N ARG A 234 -27.45 -2.16 -1.96
CA ARG A 234 -27.95 -1.97 -0.59
C ARG A 234 -28.00 -3.27 0.20
N GLU A 235 -28.42 -4.38 -0.43
CA GLU A 235 -28.39 -5.70 0.20
C GLU A 235 -26.97 -6.10 0.59
N PHE A 236 -26.01 -5.93 -0.33
CA PHE A 236 -24.59 -6.23 -0.08
C PHE A 236 -24.02 -5.38 1.06
N ILE A 237 -24.18 -4.06 1.00
CA ILE A 237 -23.68 -3.14 2.03
C ILE A 237 -24.33 -3.42 3.39
N LYS A 238 -25.61 -3.68 3.44
CA LYS A 238 -26.30 -3.96 4.71
C LYS A 238 -25.77 -5.21 5.43
N ARG A 239 -25.24 -6.18 4.69
CA ARG A 239 -24.60 -7.38 5.26
C ARG A 239 -23.24 -7.11 5.88
N HIS A 240 -22.46 -6.22 5.29
CA HIS A 240 -21.08 -5.93 5.70
C HIS A 240 -20.99 -4.67 6.58
N PHE A 241 -21.79 -3.66 6.27
CA PHE A 241 -21.74 -2.34 6.90
C PHE A 241 -23.16 -1.83 7.16
N PRO A 242 -23.87 -2.37 8.15
CA PRO A 242 -25.29 -2.08 8.37
C PRO A 242 -25.60 -0.62 8.70
N LYS A 243 -24.61 0.14 9.22
CA LYS A 243 -24.73 1.57 9.57
C LYS A 243 -24.26 2.52 8.45
N ALA A 244 -23.93 2.02 7.26
CA ALA A 244 -23.41 2.84 6.17
C ALA A 244 -24.43 3.87 5.68
N ASN A 245 -23.93 5.08 5.41
CA ASN A 245 -24.66 6.15 4.71
C ASN A 245 -24.55 6.00 3.20
N TYR A 246 -25.44 6.68 2.45
CA TYR A 246 -25.47 6.62 1.00
C TYR A 246 -25.64 8.03 0.43
N THR A 247 -24.71 8.46 -0.42
CA THR A 247 -24.74 9.73 -1.09
C THR A 247 -24.64 9.54 -2.60
N VAL A 248 -25.51 10.22 -3.35
CA VAL A 248 -25.49 10.24 -4.82
C VAL A 248 -25.38 11.69 -5.28
N ALA A 249 -24.18 12.07 -5.78
CA ALA A 249 -23.92 13.35 -6.40
C ALA A 249 -24.31 13.32 -7.89
N LYS A 250 -24.52 14.49 -8.48
CA LYS A 250 -24.89 14.65 -9.89
C LYS A 250 -23.92 15.59 -10.60
N GLY A 251 -23.15 15.06 -11.51
CA GLY A 251 -22.13 15.81 -12.26
C GLY A 251 -21.11 14.90 -12.91
N SER A 252 -19.91 15.41 -13.13
CA SER A 252 -18.77 14.59 -13.56
C SER A 252 -18.06 13.98 -12.33
N ALA A 253 -17.62 12.75 -12.44
CA ALA A 253 -16.92 12.09 -11.34
C ALA A 253 -15.61 12.81 -10.98
N GLU A 254 -14.94 13.41 -11.98
CA GLU A 254 -13.68 14.13 -11.83
C GLU A 254 -13.81 15.42 -11.00
N GLU A 255 -15.01 16.00 -10.95
CA GLU A 255 -15.30 17.21 -10.17
C GLU A 255 -15.94 16.87 -8.83
N GLU A 256 -16.97 16.00 -8.86
CA GLU A 256 -17.80 15.73 -7.69
C GLU A 256 -17.07 14.91 -6.62
N ILE A 257 -16.23 13.92 -7.02
CA ILE A 257 -15.50 13.09 -6.05
C ILE A 257 -14.44 13.93 -5.30
N PRO A 258 -13.51 14.63 -5.97
CA PRO A 258 -12.55 15.46 -5.24
C PRO A 258 -13.22 16.59 -4.46
N GLY A 259 -14.31 17.18 -5.02
CA GLY A 259 -15.09 18.20 -4.33
C GLY A 259 -15.69 17.73 -3.03
N HIS A 260 -16.31 16.53 -3.03
CA HIS A 260 -16.89 15.91 -1.83
C HIS A 260 -15.82 15.59 -0.77
N LEU A 261 -14.71 14.99 -1.18
CA LEU A 261 -13.63 14.61 -0.28
C LEU A 261 -12.90 15.81 0.35
N ARG A 262 -12.73 16.92 -0.40
CA ARG A 262 -12.16 18.17 0.14
C ARG A 262 -13.08 18.87 1.14
N TYR A 263 -14.39 18.75 0.96
CA TYR A 263 -15.37 19.38 1.85
C TYR A 263 -15.42 18.69 3.22
N ASN A 264 -15.12 17.40 3.26
CA ASN A 264 -15.08 16.63 4.50
C ASN A 264 -13.87 17.04 5.34
N LYS A 265 -14.11 17.41 6.61
CA LYS A 265 -13.06 17.76 7.57
C LYS A 265 -12.49 16.55 8.31
N GLU A 266 -13.06 15.39 8.08
CA GLU A 266 -12.67 14.13 8.71
C GLU A 266 -11.46 13.51 8.00
N ASN A 267 -10.65 12.76 8.75
CA ASN A 267 -9.54 11.99 8.15
C ASN A 267 -10.12 10.75 7.48
N GLU A 268 -10.18 10.78 6.18
CA GLU A 268 -10.95 9.86 5.37
C GLU A 268 -10.07 8.87 4.62
N LEU A 269 -10.43 7.59 4.67
CA LEU A 269 -9.88 6.57 3.78
C LEU A 269 -10.84 6.36 2.61
N VAL A 270 -10.34 6.42 1.39
CA VAL A 270 -11.13 6.22 0.18
C VAL A 270 -10.89 4.84 -0.41
N VAL A 271 -11.97 4.08 -0.63
CA VAL A 271 -11.95 2.76 -1.27
C VAL A 271 -12.41 2.88 -2.70
N LEU A 272 -11.59 2.44 -3.65
CA LEU A 272 -11.94 2.53 -5.06
C LEU A 272 -11.38 1.36 -5.89
N GLY A 273 -12.09 1.02 -6.98
CA GLY A 273 -11.59 0.14 -8.05
C GLY A 273 -10.86 0.96 -9.11
N ALA A 274 -9.62 0.62 -9.40
CA ALA A 274 -8.83 1.34 -10.39
C ALA A 274 -7.88 0.39 -11.16
N TYR A 275 -7.28 0.86 -12.24
CA TYR A 275 -6.23 0.17 -13.02
C TYR A 275 -6.65 -1.17 -13.66
N ARG A 276 -7.91 -1.32 -14.08
CA ARG A 276 -8.37 -2.51 -14.81
C ARG A 276 -7.74 -2.60 -16.21
N ARG A 277 -7.05 -3.70 -16.54
CA ARG A 277 -6.37 -3.90 -17.83
C ARG A 277 -7.30 -3.98 -19.05
N SER A 278 -8.56 -4.42 -18.91
CA SER A 278 -9.42 -4.81 -20.05
C SER A 278 -10.40 -3.75 -20.55
N GLU A 279 -10.61 -2.68 -19.81
CA GLU A 279 -11.45 -1.57 -20.24
C GLU A 279 -10.74 -0.25 -19.96
N ILE A 280 -9.96 0.21 -20.94
CA ILE A 280 -9.82 1.64 -21.12
C ILE A 280 -11.24 2.11 -21.40
N SER A 281 -11.96 2.52 -20.36
CA SER A 281 -13.17 3.28 -20.54
C SER A 281 -12.82 4.40 -21.50
N ARG A 282 -13.43 4.42 -22.67
CA ARG A 282 -13.14 5.39 -23.74
C ARG A 282 -13.34 6.84 -23.29
N TRP A 283 -13.79 7.05 -22.06
CA TRP A 283 -14.13 8.30 -21.44
C TRP A 283 -13.12 8.80 -20.41
N PHE A 284 -12.27 7.93 -19.83
CA PHE A 284 -11.30 8.35 -18.81
C PHE A 284 -9.87 8.26 -19.36
N LYS A 285 -9.32 9.41 -19.73
CA LYS A 285 -7.88 9.55 -20.07
C LYS A 285 -6.96 9.42 -18.85
N VAL A 286 -7.48 9.61 -17.64
CA VAL A 286 -6.75 9.59 -16.36
C VAL A 286 -7.53 8.74 -15.35
N SER A 287 -6.86 7.90 -14.59
CA SER A 287 -7.50 7.11 -13.52
C SER A 287 -8.00 8.02 -12.39
N MET A 288 -9.18 7.73 -11.80
CA MET A 288 -9.65 8.44 -10.61
C MET A 288 -8.60 8.38 -9.48
N ALA A 289 -7.93 7.25 -9.32
CA ALA A 289 -6.83 7.11 -8.36
C ALA A 289 -5.69 8.10 -8.62
N ASP A 290 -5.34 8.36 -9.89
CA ASP A 290 -4.31 9.34 -10.26
C ASP A 290 -4.73 10.77 -9.90
N ILE A 291 -6.02 11.11 -10.10
CA ILE A 291 -6.57 12.41 -9.71
C ILE A 291 -6.48 12.58 -8.20
N LEU A 292 -6.95 11.58 -7.45
CA LEU A 292 -6.98 11.65 -5.99
C LEU A 292 -5.57 11.73 -5.38
N MET A 293 -4.60 10.94 -5.87
CA MET A 293 -3.21 11.02 -5.41
C MET A 293 -2.55 12.37 -5.69
N LYS A 294 -2.96 13.07 -6.76
CA LYS A 294 -2.44 14.41 -7.08
C LYS A 294 -3.07 15.54 -6.26
N GLU A 295 -4.32 15.39 -5.92
CA GLU A 295 -5.14 16.49 -5.42
C GLU A 295 -5.41 16.40 -3.92
N LEU A 296 -5.24 15.22 -3.31
CA LEU A 296 -5.63 14.95 -1.93
C LEU A 296 -4.53 14.23 -1.16
N GLU A 297 -4.34 14.63 0.10
CA GLU A 297 -3.48 13.95 1.08
C GLU A 297 -4.31 12.92 1.87
N THR A 298 -4.89 11.94 1.16
CA THR A 298 -5.85 10.99 1.71
C THR A 298 -5.41 9.57 1.40
N PRO A 299 -5.45 8.62 2.36
CA PRO A 299 -5.13 7.23 2.09
C PRO A 299 -6.14 6.60 1.12
N LEU A 300 -5.63 5.88 0.11
CA LEU A 300 -6.44 5.25 -0.94
C LEU A 300 -6.28 3.73 -0.88
N PHE A 301 -7.37 3.03 -0.60
CA PHE A 301 -7.44 1.58 -0.73
C PHE A 301 -7.88 1.22 -2.15
N ILE A 302 -6.96 0.66 -2.92
CA ILE A 302 -7.15 0.35 -4.34
C ILE A 302 -7.14 -1.16 -4.53
N ALA A 303 -8.20 -1.70 -5.13
CA ALA A 303 -8.24 -3.08 -5.57
C ALA A 303 -8.94 -3.20 -6.93
N HIS A 304 -8.52 -4.17 -7.73
CA HIS A 304 -9.12 -4.45 -9.04
C HIS A 304 -9.23 -5.95 -9.25
N ASN A 305 -10.29 -6.35 -9.94
CA ASN A 305 -10.43 -7.70 -10.44
C ASN A 305 -9.68 -7.82 -11.77
N LYS A 306 -8.83 -8.80 -11.90
CA LYS A 306 -8.18 -9.18 -13.17
C LYS A 306 -9.07 -10.03 -14.03
#